data_3d761a80a53fb7a0ae034e9f649292ea
#
_entry.id   3d761a80a53fb7a0ae034e9f649292ea
#
_cell.length_a   1.000
_cell.length_b   1.000
_cell.length_c   1.000
_cell.angle_alpha   90.00
_cell.angle_beta   90.00
_cell.angle_gamma   90.00
#
_symmetry.space_group_name_H-M   'P 1'
#
loop_
_entity.id
_entity.type
_entity.pdbx_description
1 polymer ?
#
loop_
_entity_poly.entity_id
_entity_poly.type
_entity_poly.pdbx_seq_one_letter_code
_entity_poly.pdbx_strand_id
1 'polypeptide(L)'
;MSLYGALLTGVSALDANSRALAITSSNIANLNTVGYKTSTADFSTFLAGNGFGGEIAPSSVQVSSAQQLSKQGLLNSTGNSTDMALSGNGFFIVTPTPTLLNQADFYTRAGSFAPDASGRLRNAAGFYLKAWQLTPAGNMPANRSSLVPINLSSLNGTAQPTANVTLKANLQASTVAVGAYAPGDMTAGNVPPAFEQSINVFDSQGASRPMKLSFVKTGPDTWAYEVAYQGPLTDIGGAGNNPVANGTLTFNADGTLATPVSGFQSFTVPWDPSTGLLPQPLTLKFGTANLASGVSQFDASSQLTSANIDGAPFGSLSSVSVDDQGFVTALFDNGIEKRVYKIPVATFANPDALAATTGNAYLVTDNSGTPTITEAKTGGAGSIVSNSLESSTSDLAREFANLITTQRAYSAATRIVTTADQMLQELMQIKQ
;
A
#
# COMPACT_ATOMS: atom_id res chain seq x y z
N MET A 1 10.74 61.57 14.96
CA MET A 1 9.62 60.63 15.24
C MET A 1 8.75 61.26 16.29
N SER A 2 7.41 61.29 16.10
CA SER A 2 6.51 61.76 17.18
C SER A 2 6.46 60.71 18.30
N LEU A 3 6.31 61.14 19.54
CA LEU A 3 6.20 60.28 20.73
C LEU A 3 5.07 59.24 20.55
N TYR A 4 4.00 59.61 19.89
CA TYR A 4 2.87 58.76 19.53
C TYR A 4 3.30 57.66 18.50
N GLY A 5 4.17 57.99 17.55
CA GLY A 5 4.74 57.03 16.63
C GLY A 5 5.59 55.95 17.30
N ALA A 6 6.41 56.38 18.32
CA ALA A 6 7.21 55.45 19.13
C ALA A 6 6.31 54.47 19.94
N LEU A 7 5.19 54.97 20.49
CA LEU A 7 4.22 54.16 21.23
C LEU A 7 3.55 53.13 20.32
N LEU A 8 3.08 53.52 19.12
CA LEU A 8 2.45 52.63 18.17
C LEU A 8 3.45 51.56 17.69
N THR A 9 4.70 51.90 17.40
CA THR A 9 5.72 50.95 17.02
C THR A 9 6.04 49.97 18.16
N GLY A 10 6.06 50.44 19.42
CA GLY A 10 6.23 49.62 20.62
C GLY A 10 5.10 48.61 20.78
N VAL A 11 3.83 49.05 20.62
CA VAL A 11 2.63 48.16 20.70
C VAL A 11 2.63 47.13 19.57
N SER A 12 2.95 47.53 18.34
CA SER A 12 3.01 46.55 17.23
C SER A 12 4.15 45.53 17.43
N ALA A 13 5.27 45.92 17.99
CA ALA A 13 6.36 45.04 18.36
C ALA A 13 5.97 44.05 19.47
N LEU A 14 5.16 44.49 20.45
CA LEU A 14 4.61 43.62 21.50
C LEU A 14 3.68 42.57 20.92
N ASP A 15 2.73 42.95 20.05
CA ASP A 15 1.82 42.02 19.38
C ASP A 15 2.59 41.01 18.54
N ALA A 16 3.53 41.48 17.72
CA ALA A 16 4.36 40.64 16.88
C ALA A 16 5.18 39.61 17.68
N ASN A 17 5.85 40.05 18.77
CA ASN A 17 6.61 39.14 19.62
C ASN A 17 5.72 38.17 20.42
N SER A 18 4.52 38.61 20.82
CA SER A 18 3.54 37.73 21.47
C SER A 18 3.09 36.59 20.55
N ARG A 19 2.82 36.88 19.27
CA ARG A 19 2.50 35.87 18.26
C ARG A 19 3.69 34.93 18.01
N ALA A 20 4.90 35.44 17.92
CA ALA A 20 6.11 34.63 17.77
C ALA A 20 6.33 33.68 18.95
N LEU A 21 6.07 34.12 20.19
CA LEU A 21 6.09 33.29 21.39
C LEU A 21 5.04 32.17 21.31
N ALA A 22 3.82 32.49 20.85
CA ALA A 22 2.76 31.49 20.68
C ALA A 22 3.16 30.41 19.65
N ILE A 23 3.76 30.82 18.53
CA ILE A 23 4.25 29.88 17.49
C ILE A 23 5.34 28.96 18.07
N THR A 24 6.34 29.53 18.74
CA THR A 24 7.42 28.77 19.39
C THR A 24 6.88 27.79 20.44
N SER A 25 5.93 28.23 21.26
CA SER A 25 5.25 27.39 22.25
C SER A 25 4.50 26.23 21.59
N SER A 26 3.82 26.49 20.48
CA SER A 26 3.14 25.45 19.68
C SER A 26 4.12 24.44 19.12
N ASN A 27 5.27 24.87 18.58
CA ASN A 27 6.33 23.98 18.09
C ASN A 27 6.87 23.07 19.21
N ILE A 28 7.11 23.63 20.41
CA ILE A 28 7.56 22.87 21.58
C ILE A 28 6.50 21.84 22.01
N ALA A 29 5.23 22.24 22.09
CA ALA A 29 4.13 21.35 22.47
C ALA A 29 3.97 20.16 21.52
N ASN A 30 4.31 20.33 20.22
CA ASN A 30 4.17 19.32 19.19
C ASN A 30 5.49 18.61 18.84
N LEU A 31 6.48 18.63 19.73
CA LEU A 31 7.76 17.95 19.53
C LEU A 31 7.62 16.44 19.29
N ASN A 32 6.70 15.80 20.00
CA ASN A 32 6.43 14.35 19.90
C ASN A 32 5.26 14.01 18.97
N THR A 33 4.70 14.99 18.27
CA THR A 33 3.57 14.76 17.38
C THR A 33 4.05 14.24 16.02
N VAL A 34 3.62 13.06 15.63
CA VAL A 34 3.99 12.40 14.36
C VAL A 34 3.61 13.27 13.18
N GLY A 35 4.57 13.49 12.27
CA GLY A 35 4.36 14.25 11.04
C GLY A 35 4.09 15.74 11.26
N TYR A 36 4.30 16.26 12.46
CA TYR A 36 4.17 17.70 12.71
C TYR A 36 5.26 18.50 11.96
N LYS A 37 4.83 19.61 11.37
CA LYS A 37 5.70 20.55 10.66
C LYS A 37 5.78 21.86 11.43
N THR A 38 6.99 22.30 11.71
CA THR A 38 7.24 23.56 12.44
C THR A 38 6.70 24.75 11.69
N SER A 39 6.12 25.68 12.45
CA SER A 39 5.76 27.00 11.95
C SER A 39 6.84 28.01 12.33
N THR A 40 7.17 28.90 11.41
CA THR A 40 8.06 30.05 11.65
C THR A 40 7.26 31.35 11.77
N ALA A 41 7.78 32.27 12.56
CA ALA A 41 7.25 33.61 12.64
C ALA A 41 8.02 34.51 11.65
N ASP A 42 7.34 34.91 10.58
CA ASP A 42 7.93 35.77 9.55
C ASP A 42 7.55 37.22 9.81
N PHE A 43 8.54 38.03 10.16
CA PHE A 43 8.37 39.45 10.45
C PHE A 43 8.44 40.28 9.16
N SER A 44 7.42 41.11 8.94
CA SER A 44 7.38 42.07 7.85
C SER A 44 7.19 43.49 8.36
N THR A 45 7.78 44.45 7.67
CA THR A 45 7.60 45.90 7.99
C THR A 45 6.31 46.40 7.34
N PHE A 46 5.47 47.04 8.12
CA PHE A 46 4.30 47.76 7.60
C PHE A 46 4.68 49.23 7.42
N LEU A 47 4.65 49.73 6.18
CA LEU A 47 4.98 51.09 5.83
C LEU A 47 3.70 51.94 5.82
N ALA A 48 3.59 52.90 6.71
CA ALA A 48 2.55 53.93 6.64
C ALA A 48 3.09 55.13 5.80
N GLY A 49 2.71 55.18 4.55
CA GLY A 49 3.07 56.28 3.65
C GLY A 49 1.99 56.50 2.59
N ASN A 50 1.49 57.72 2.46
CA ASN A 50 0.68 58.14 1.31
C ASN A 50 1.63 58.29 0.14
N GLY A 51 1.36 57.54 -0.93
CA GLY A 51 2.08 57.37 -2.18
C GLY A 51 2.89 58.55 -2.72
N PHE A 52 3.89 58.22 -3.51
CA PHE A 52 4.72 59.07 -4.39
C PHE A 52 5.36 60.30 -3.74
N GLY A 53 6.54 60.15 -3.14
CA GLY A 53 7.46 61.26 -2.84
C GLY A 53 7.51 61.77 -1.40
N GLY A 54 6.86 61.12 -0.43
CA GLY A 54 6.96 61.41 1.02
C GLY A 54 8.00 60.54 1.72
N GLU A 55 8.59 61.06 2.80
CA GLU A 55 9.50 60.34 3.68
C GLU A 55 8.78 59.08 4.25
N ILE A 56 9.26 57.90 3.85
CA ILE A 56 8.69 56.60 4.29
C ILE A 56 9.17 56.36 5.73
N ALA A 57 8.31 56.57 6.71
CA ALA A 57 8.62 56.19 8.08
C ALA A 57 8.14 54.75 8.35
N PRO A 58 9.00 53.80 8.76
CA PRO A 58 8.54 52.47 9.22
C PRO A 58 7.69 52.68 10.49
N SER A 59 6.40 52.31 10.42
CA SER A 59 5.47 52.61 11.48
C SER A 59 5.02 51.42 12.30
N SER A 60 5.19 50.20 11.80
CA SER A 60 4.80 49.00 12.54
C SER A 60 5.47 47.73 12.01
N VAL A 61 5.41 46.67 12.81
CA VAL A 61 5.87 45.33 12.46
C VAL A 61 4.64 44.40 12.49
N GLN A 62 4.51 43.56 11.48
CA GLN A 62 3.50 42.51 11.40
C GLN A 62 4.18 41.14 11.39
N VAL A 63 3.58 40.15 12.02
CA VAL A 63 4.01 38.76 11.99
C VAL A 63 2.97 37.92 11.27
N SER A 64 3.42 37.11 10.32
CA SER A 64 2.67 36.02 9.72
C SER A 64 3.29 34.67 10.14
N SER A 65 2.44 33.67 10.32
CA SER A 65 2.88 32.28 10.55
C SER A 65 3.05 31.59 9.22
N ALA A 66 4.24 31.06 8.93
CA ALA A 66 4.52 30.23 7.78
C ALA A 66 4.85 28.82 8.25
N GLN A 67 4.16 27.80 7.74
CA GLN A 67 4.43 26.42 8.09
C GLN A 67 5.39 25.80 7.07
N GLN A 68 6.44 25.11 7.53
CA GLN A 68 7.47 24.51 6.68
C GLN A 68 7.11 23.07 6.30
N LEU A 69 6.12 22.89 5.41
CA LEU A 69 5.62 21.57 5.01
C LEU A 69 6.59 20.83 4.09
N SER A 70 7.41 21.57 3.35
CA SER A 70 8.46 21.05 2.47
C SER A 70 9.62 20.40 3.24
N LYS A 71 9.83 20.78 4.52
CA LYS A 71 10.89 20.23 5.34
C LYS A 71 10.56 18.84 5.84
N GLN A 72 11.41 17.85 5.51
CA GLN A 72 11.25 16.48 5.98
C GLN A 72 11.81 16.31 7.41
N GLY A 73 11.06 15.59 8.27
CA GLY A 73 11.50 15.14 9.58
C GLY A 73 12.31 13.85 9.51
N LEU A 74 12.88 13.45 10.64
CA LEU A 74 13.58 12.17 10.75
C LEU A 74 12.58 11.02 10.66
N LEU A 75 12.97 9.95 9.97
CA LEU A 75 12.18 8.73 9.86
C LEU A 75 12.63 7.75 10.95
N ASN A 76 11.72 7.42 11.85
CA ASN A 76 11.97 6.47 12.94
C ASN A 76 11.23 5.15 12.66
N SER A 77 11.96 4.04 12.76
CA SER A 77 11.37 2.70 12.60
C SER A 77 10.45 2.36 13.76
N THR A 78 9.32 1.70 13.46
CA THR A 78 8.32 1.21 14.42
C THR A 78 8.10 -0.30 14.26
N GLY A 79 7.44 -0.92 15.23
CA GLY A 79 7.07 -2.34 15.15
C GLY A 79 5.75 -2.62 14.43
N ASN A 80 5.00 -1.59 14.00
CA ASN A 80 3.69 -1.77 13.39
C ASN A 80 3.79 -1.81 11.86
N SER A 81 3.22 -2.82 11.25
CA SER A 81 3.24 -3.00 9.78
C SER A 81 2.39 -1.98 9.01
N THR A 82 1.45 -1.31 9.69
CA THR A 82 0.58 -0.29 9.11
C THR A 82 1.08 1.14 9.30
N ASP A 83 2.16 1.32 10.08
CA ASP A 83 2.84 2.60 10.19
C ASP A 83 3.64 2.87 8.92
N MET A 84 3.51 4.07 8.38
CA MET A 84 4.13 4.47 7.13
C MET A 84 4.67 5.89 7.20
N ALA A 85 5.80 6.13 6.56
CA ALA A 85 6.33 7.46 6.36
C ALA A 85 6.61 7.71 4.87
N LEU A 86 6.63 8.97 4.48
CA LEU A 86 7.07 9.37 3.15
C LEU A 86 8.52 9.84 3.20
N SER A 87 9.36 9.27 2.36
CA SER A 87 10.73 9.76 2.12
C SER A 87 10.76 10.57 0.84
N GLY A 88 10.97 11.87 0.95
CA GLY A 88 10.88 12.82 -0.15
C GLY A 88 9.58 13.62 -0.16
N ASN A 89 9.23 14.17 -1.32
CA ASN A 89 8.09 15.06 -1.47
C ASN A 89 6.76 14.30 -1.55
N GLY A 90 5.70 14.87 -0.96
CA GLY A 90 4.32 14.38 -1.09
C GLY A 90 3.59 14.24 0.24
N PHE A 91 2.34 13.83 0.16
CA PHE A 91 1.43 13.68 1.29
C PHE A 91 0.56 12.44 1.07
N PHE A 92 0.16 11.80 2.16
CA PHE A 92 -0.91 10.81 2.14
C PHE A 92 -2.26 11.50 1.92
N ILE A 93 -3.15 10.86 1.18
CA ILE A 93 -4.50 11.34 0.93
C ILE A 93 -5.44 10.68 1.93
N VAL A 94 -6.17 11.48 2.67
CA VAL A 94 -7.04 11.00 3.74
C VAL A 94 -8.42 11.68 3.69
N THR A 95 -9.40 11.06 4.34
CA THR A 95 -10.77 11.59 4.44
C THR A 95 -11.27 11.48 5.88
N PRO A 96 -12.04 12.45 6.39
CA PRO A 96 -12.62 12.39 7.74
C PRO A 96 -13.75 11.37 7.85
N THR A 97 -14.44 11.06 6.75
CA THR A 97 -15.55 10.11 6.73
C THR A 97 -15.37 9.06 5.66
N PRO A 98 -15.49 7.76 6.01
CA PRO A 98 -15.22 6.67 5.09
C PRO A 98 -16.36 6.36 4.10
N THR A 99 -17.54 6.97 4.27
CA THR A 99 -18.77 6.60 3.53
C THR A 99 -19.18 7.62 2.47
N LEU A 100 -18.66 8.85 2.50
CA LEU A 100 -19.05 9.90 1.55
C LEU A 100 -18.01 9.99 0.41
N LEU A 101 -18.41 9.61 -0.80
CA LEU A 101 -17.55 9.54 -1.98
C LEU A 101 -17.13 10.91 -2.56
N ASN A 102 -17.80 12.00 -2.18
CA ASN A 102 -17.59 13.34 -2.76
C ASN A 102 -17.14 14.39 -1.73
N GLN A 103 -16.46 13.99 -0.65
CA GLN A 103 -15.84 14.95 0.26
C GLN A 103 -14.48 15.42 -0.25
N ALA A 104 -14.13 16.65 0.15
CA ALA A 104 -12.79 17.17 -0.09
C ALA A 104 -11.74 16.25 0.52
N ASP A 105 -10.69 15.98 -0.24
CA ASP A 105 -9.55 15.22 0.21
C ASP A 105 -8.70 16.08 1.16
N PHE A 106 -8.23 15.46 2.22
CA PHE A 106 -7.26 16.04 3.13
C PHE A 106 -5.91 15.38 2.89
N TYR A 107 -4.86 16.09 3.21
CA TYR A 107 -3.48 15.66 2.98
C TYR A 107 -2.72 15.64 4.29
N THR A 108 -1.92 14.63 4.54
CA THR A 108 -1.19 14.51 5.81
C THR A 108 0.18 13.86 5.61
N ARG A 109 1.11 14.18 6.50
CA ARG A 109 2.38 13.47 6.67
C ARG A 109 2.34 12.49 7.85
N ALA A 110 1.28 12.54 8.67
CA ALA A 110 1.10 11.62 9.79
C ALA A 110 0.68 10.24 9.28
N GLY A 111 1.60 9.29 9.32
CA GLY A 111 1.43 7.93 8.77
C GLY A 111 1.16 6.85 9.81
N SER A 112 0.78 7.20 11.03
CA SER A 112 0.38 6.23 12.07
C SER A 112 -1.05 5.76 11.85
N PHE A 113 -1.24 4.73 11.02
CA PHE A 113 -2.54 4.17 10.72
C PHE A 113 -2.75 2.85 11.46
N ALA A 114 -3.94 2.70 12.05
CA ALA A 114 -4.38 1.46 12.68
C ALA A 114 -5.77 1.08 12.15
N PRO A 115 -6.10 -0.23 12.07
CA PRO A 115 -7.43 -0.66 11.70
C PRO A 115 -8.44 -0.30 12.79
N ASP A 116 -9.56 0.28 12.39
CA ASP A 116 -10.72 0.51 13.27
C ASP A 116 -11.56 -0.78 13.45
N ALA A 117 -12.65 -0.73 14.22
CA ALA A 117 -13.56 -1.84 14.43
C ALA A 117 -14.19 -2.40 13.14
N SER A 118 -14.19 -1.61 12.05
CA SER A 118 -14.66 -2.01 10.73
C SER A 118 -13.51 -2.45 9.80
N GLY A 119 -12.28 -2.51 10.32
CA GLY A 119 -11.07 -2.86 9.56
C GLY A 119 -10.54 -1.77 8.64
N ARG A 120 -10.99 -0.52 8.79
CA ARG A 120 -10.51 0.60 7.98
C ARG A 120 -9.27 1.22 8.61
N LEU A 121 -8.28 1.56 7.77
CA LEU A 121 -7.05 2.20 8.24
C LEU A 121 -7.33 3.67 8.61
N ARG A 122 -7.22 3.97 9.89
CA ARG A 122 -7.48 5.29 10.48
C ARG A 122 -6.28 5.78 11.26
N ASN A 123 -5.94 7.06 11.15
CA ASN A 123 -4.89 7.67 11.97
C ASN A 123 -5.44 8.15 13.34
N ALA A 124 -4.53 8.54 14.25
CA ALA A 124 -4.88 9.01 15.59
C ALA A 124 -5.79 10.27 15.59
N ALA A 125 -5.73 11.08 14.52
CA ALA A 125 -6.58 12.27 14.35
C ALA A 125 -7.98 11.95 13.81
N GLY A 126 -8.24 10.70 13.43
CA GLY A 126 -9.55 10.26 12.97
C GLY A 126 -9.73 10.22 11.46
N PHE A 127 -8.69 10.48 10.68
CA PHE A 127 -8.75 10.43 9.22
C PHE A 127 -8.48 9.03 8.69
N TYR A 128 -9.19 8.65 7.63
CA TYR A 128 -9.08 7.37 6.94
C TYR A 128 -8.18 7.49 5.71
N LEU A 129 -7.23 6.56 5.57
CA LEU A 129 -6.30 6.53 4.44
C LEU A 129 -7.03 6.09 3.17
N LYS A 130 -6.86 6.86 2.09
CA LYS A 130 -7.41 6.56 0.77
C LYS A 130 -6.34 5.93 -0.13
N ALA A 131 -6.76 4.97 -0.95
CA ALA A 131 -5.90 4.29 -1.91
C ALA A 131 -6.69 3.88 -3.16
N TRP A 132 -5.97 3.50 -4.20
CA TRP A 132 -6.54 2.77 -5.33
C TRP A 132 -6.80 1.32 -4.95
N GLN A 133 -8.01 0.86 -5.14
CA GLN A 133 -8.33 -0.56 -5.02
C GLN A 133 -7.86 -1.28 -6.28
N LEU A 134 -7.01 -2.29 -6.12
CA LEU A 134 -6.51 -3.08 -7.23
C LEU A 134 -7.58 -4.08 -7.71
N THR A 135 -7.47 -4.48 -8.97
CA THR A 135 -8.32 -5.56 -9.51
C THR A 135 -7.98 -6.90 -8.81
N PRO A 136 -8.85 -7.91 -8.89
CA PRO A 136 -8.54 -9.24 -8.33
C PRO A 136 -7.22 -9.84 -8.83
N ALA A 137 -6.77 -9.44 -10.03
CA ALA A 137 -5.47 -9.83 -10.60
C ALA A 137 -4.29 -8.98 -10.10
N GLY A 138 -4.51 -8.02 -9.18
CA GLY A 138 -3.45 -7.16 -8.64
C GLY A 138 -3.05 -5.98 -9.53
N ASN A 139 -3.82 -5.72 -10.60
CA ASN A 139 -3.54 -4.62 -11.53
C ASN A 139 -4.21 -3.33 -11.08
N MET A 140 -3.64 -2.19 -11.52
CA MET A 140 -4.22 -0.87 -11.29
C MET A 140 -5.60 -0.74 -11.93
N PRO A 141 -6.55 -0.04 -11.27
CA PRO A 141 -7.86 0.24 -11.88
C PRO A 141 -7.72 1.16 -13.09
N ALA A 142 -8.61 1.00 -14.06
CA ALA A 142 -8.64 1.86 -15.24
C ALA A 142 -8.94 3.33 -14.87
N ASN A 143 -9.79 3.56 -13.87
CA ASN A 143 -10.08 4.88 -13.34
C ASN A 143 -9.19 5.20 -12.13
N ARG A 144 -8.13 5.98 -12.36
CA ARG A 144 -7.19 6.42 -11.31
C ARG A 144 -7.70 7.60 -10.48
N SER A 145 -8.80 8.22 -10.85
CA SER A 145 -9.41 9.31 -10.06
C SER A 145 -10.24 8.78 -8.87
N SER A 146 -10.61 7.50 -8.88
CA SER A 146 -11.40 6.90 -7.82
C SER A 146 -10.51 6.36 -6.70
N LEU A 147 -10.40 7.13 -5.63
CA LEU A 147 -9.73 6.72 -4.40
C LEU A 147 -10.77 6.26 -3.38
N VAL A 148 -10.53 5.13 -2.75
CA VAL A 148 -11.42 4.56 -1.73
C VAL A 148 -10.66 4.42 -0.39
N PRO A 149 -11.34 4.56 0.75
CA PRO A 149 -10.73 4.26 2.04
C PRO A 149 -10.31 2.78 2.11
N ILE A 150 -9.10 2.52 2.57
CA ILE A 150 -8.60 1.15 2.73
C ILE A 150 -9.44 0.44 3.78
N ASN A 151 -10.00 -0.72 3.42
CA ASN A 151 -10.76 -1.58 4.30
C ASN A 151 -10.17 -3.00 4.30
N LEU A 152 -9.57 -3.41 5.41
CA LEU A 152 -8.95 -4.72 5.57
C LEU A 152 -9.98 -5.82 5.88
N SER A 153 -11.11 -5.48 6.51
CA SER A 153 -12.16 -6.47 6.82
C SER A 153 -12.85 -7.02 5.57
N SER A 154 -12.82 -6.28 4.45
CA SER A 154 -13.34 -6.78 3.18
C SER A 154 -12.45 -7.86 2.53
N LEU A 155 -11.25 -8.07 3.09
CA LEU A 155 -10.28 -9.05 2.60
C LEU A 155 -10.41 -10.41 3.30
N ASN A 156 -11.30 -10.52 4.28
CA ASN A 156 -11.54 -11.78 4.97
C ASN A 156 -12.20 -12.78 4.02
N GLY A 157 -11.65 -13.99 3.99
CA GLY A 157 -12.23 -15.09 3.23
C GLY A 157 -11.83 -15.14 1.76
N THR A 158 -10.55 -15.11 1.47
CA THR A 158 -10.06 -15.30 0.09
C THR A 158 -9.64 -16.76 -0.11
N ALA A 159 -10.29 -17.43 -1.06
CA ALA A 159 -9.84 -18.69 -1.64
C ALA A 159 -9.17 -18.41 -2.99
N GLN A 160 -8.24 -19.25 -3.38
CA GLN A 160 -7.67 -19.18 -4.72
C GLN A 160 -7.86 -20.51 -5.44
N PRO A 161 -8.67 -20.55 -6.51
CA PRO A 161 -8.81 -21.76 -7.30
C PRO A 161 -7.48 -22.14 -7.94
N THR A 162 -7.18 -23.43 -7.98
CA THR A 162 -6.01 -23.95 -8.70
C THR A 162 -6.16 -23.69 -10.19
N ALA A 163 -5.21 -23.00 -10.76
CA ALA A 163 -5.12 -22.79 -12.21
C ALA A 163 -3.95 -23.58 -12.82
N ASN A 164 -2.87 -23.77 -12.04
CA ASN A 164 -1.67 -24.47 -12.51
C ASN A 164 -1.27 -25.56 -11.52
N VAL A 165 -0.92 -26.73 -12.06
CA VAL A 165 -0.28 -27.83 -11.35
C VAL A 165 1.04 -28.14 -12.04
N THR A 166 2.15 -27.91 -11.35
CA THR A 166 3.49 -28.19 -11.89
C THR A 166 4.00 -29.49 -11.30
N LEU A 167 4.30 -30.45 -12.16
CA LEU A 167 4.71 -31.80 -11.80
C LEU A 167 6.20 -31.99 -12.06
N LYS A 168 6.87 -32.61 -11.08
CA LYS A 168 8.20 -33.21 -11.25
C LYS A 168 8.12 -34.66 -10.86
N ALA A 169 8.33 -35.56 -11.82
CA ALA A 169 8.24 -37.00 -11.59
C ALA A 169 9.25 -37.74 -12.48
N ASN A 170 9.64 -38.92 -12.05
CA ASN A 170 10.30 -39.89 -12.89
C ASN A 170 9.31 -41.01 -13.23
N LEU A 171 9.27 -41.40 -14.48
CA LEU A 171 8.55 -42.60 -14.97
C LEU A 171 9.61 -43.65 -15.39
N GLN A 172 9.51 -44.87 -14.87
CA GLN A 172 10.53 -45.88 -15.05
C GLN A 172 10.60 -46.36 -16.49
N ALA A 173 11.79 -46.20 -17.13
CA ALA A 173 11.98 -46.54 -18.54
C ALA A 173 11.80 -48.04 -18.84
N SER A 174 12.18 -48.93 -17.91
CA SER A 174 12.04 -50.39 -18.05
C SER A 174 10.61 -50.93 -17.79
N THR A 175 9.64 -50.06 -17.47
CA THR A 175 8.23 -50.49 -17.35
C THR A 175 7.75 -51.16 -18.62
N VAL A 176 7.05 -52.28 -18.48
CA VAL A 176 6.46 -53.01 -19.60
C VAL A 176 5.30 -52.21 -20.20
N ALA A 177 5.32 -52.03 -21.53
CA ALA A 177 4.25 -51.33 -22.20
C ALA A 177 2.99 -52.23 -22.27
N VAL A 178 1.80 -51.64 -22.07
CA VAL A 178 0.51 -52.34 -22.27
C VAL A 178 0.22 -52.49 -23.76
N GLY A 179 -0.41 -53.60 -24.13
CA GLY A 179 -0.63 -53.93 -25.56
C GLY A 179 -1.73 -53.10 -26.20
N ALA A 180 -2.74 -52.72 -25.45
CA ALA A 180 -3.87 -51.89 -25.90
C ALA A 180 -4.30 -50.95 -24.79
N TYR A 181 -4.56 -49.68 -25.13
CA TYR A 181 -5.03 -48.67 -24.21
C TYR A 181 -5.94 -47.69 -24.96
N ALA A 182 -7.07 -47.40 -24.39
CA ALA A 182 -7.96 -46.31 -24.82
C ALA A 182 -8.13 -45.29 -23.70
N PRO A 183 -8.33 -44.00 -24.03
CA PRO A 183 -8.61 -42.98 -23.02
C PRO A 183 -9.80 -43.34 -22.13
N GLY A 184 -9.59 -43.32 -20.81
CA GLY A 184 -10.57 -43.73 -19.80
C GLY A 184 -10.36 -45.13 -19.23
N ASP A 185 -9.52 -45.98 -19.85
CA ASP A 185 -9.30 -47.36 -19.40
C ASP A 185 -8.67 -47.47 -18.00
N MET A 186 -7.77 -46.54 -17.64
CA MET A 186 -7.21 -46.51 -16.29
C MET A 186 -8.26 -46.07 -15.26
N THR A 187 -9.07 -45.09 -15.59
CA THR A 187 -10.13 -44.58 -14.70
C THR A 187 -11.24 -45.61 -14.54
N ALA A 188 -11.59 -46.36 -15.59
CA ALA A 188 -12.57 -47.44 -15.58
C ALA A 188 -12.03 -48.74 -14.92
N GLY A 189 -10.73 -48.85 -14.69
CA GLY A 189 -10.08 -50.03 -14.13
C GLY A 189 -9.85 -51.16 -15.13
N ASN A 190 -9.99 -50.92 -16.43
CA ASN A 190 -9.75 -51.89 -17.51
C ASN A 190 -8.22 -52.13 -17.68
N VAL A 191 -7.40 -51.08 -17.47
CA VAL A 191 -5.95 -51.12 -17.55
C VAL A 191 -5.37 -50.63 -16.24
N PRO A 192 -4.58 -51.41 -15.51
CA PRO A 192 -3.94 -50.94 -14.28
C PRO A 192 -2.86 -49.88 -14.60
N PRO A 193 -2.85 -48.75 -13.90
CA PRO A 193 -1.79 -47.76 -14.09
C PRO A 193 -0.45 -48.30 -13.63
N ALA A 194 0.62 -47.96 -14.36
CA ALA A 194 2.00 -48.28 -13.96
C ALA A 194 2.52 -47.36 -12.85
N PHE A 195 1.95 -46.13 -12.79
CA PHE A 195 2.23 -45.19 -11.74
C PHE A 195 0.97 -44.33 -11.52
N GLU A 196 0.61 -44.10 -10.27
CA GLU A 196 -0.50 -43.21 -9.92
C GLU A 196 -0.17 -42.33 -8.71
N GLN A 197 -0.74 -41.14 -8.69
CA GLN A 197 -0.57 -40.19 -7.60
C GLN A 197 -1.82 -39.35 -7.42
N SER A 198 -2.27 -39.20 -6.19
CA SER A 198 -3.33 -38.26 -5.84
C SER A 198 -2.74 -36.87 -5.53
N ILE A 199 -3.40 -35.85 -6.07
CA ILE A 199 -3.11 -34.42 -5.81
C ILE A 199 -4.43 -33.75 -5.42
N ASN A 200 -4.37 -32.77 -4.52
CA ASN A 200 -5.53 -31.97 -4.18
C ASN A 200 -5.48 -30.66 -4.94
N VAL A 201 -6.54 -30.35 -5.69
CA VAL A 201 -6.75 -29.02 -6.28
C VAL A 201 -7.81 -28.28 -5.48
N PHE A 202 -7.80 -26.95 -5.51
CA PHE A 202 -8.79 -26.13 -4.83
C PHE A 202 -9.75 -25.51 -5.84
N ASP A 203 -11.04 -25.55 -5.53
CA ASP A 203 -12.06 -24.89 -6.33
C ASP A 203 -12.18 -23.40 -6.02
N SER A 204 -13.10 -22.70 -6.69
CA SER A 204 -13.31 -21.25 -6.51
C SER A 204 -13.84 -20.87 -5.12
N GLN A 205 -14.35 -21.84 -4.34
CA GLN A 205 -14.82 -21.65 -2.97
C GLN A 205 -13.75 -22.08 -1.94
N GLY A 206 -12.59 -22.60 -2.41
CA GLY A 206 -11.48 -23.06 -1.58
C GLY A 206 -11.64 -24.47 -1.02
N ALA A 207 -12.63 -25.22 -1.51
CA ALA A 207 -12.77 -26.61 -1.13
C ALA A 207 -11.72 -27.47 -1.84
N SER A 208 -11.12 -28.43 -1.08
CA SER A 208 -10.15 -29.37 -1.61
C SER A 208 -10.86 -30.42 -2.47
N ARG A 209 -10.43 -30.58 -3.73
CA ARG A 209 -10.95 -31.53 -4.71
C ARG A 209 -9.85 -32.52 -5.07
N PRO A 210 -9.95 -33.79 -4.62
CA PRO A 210 -8.92 -34.77 -4.91
C PRO A 210 -8.98 -35.22 -6.37
N MET A 211 -7.82 -35.12 -7.03
CA MET A 211 -7.61 -35.59 -8.40
C MET A 211 -6.56 -36.69 -8.40
N LYS A 212 -6.81 -37.81 -9.10
CA LYS A 212 -5.87 -38.87 -9.30
C LYS A 212 -5.22 -38.72 -10.67
N LEU A 213 -3.92 -38.65 -10.71
CA LEU A 213 -3.11 -38.64 -11.90
C LEU A 213 -2.54 -40.05 -12.11
N SER A 214 -2.90 -40.72 -13.19
CA SER A 214 -2.49 -42.07 -13.52
C SER A 214 -1.67 -42.08 -14.79
N PHE A 215 -0.65 -42.90 -14.85
CA PHE A 215 0.22 -43.05 -16.01
C PHE A 215 0.37 -44.54 -16.39
N VAL A 216 0.34 -44.83 -17.69
CA VAL A 216 0.61 -46.16 -18.24
C VAL A 216 1.53 -46.06 -19.46
N LYS A 217 2.47 -46.94 -19.56
CA LYS A 217 3.37 -47.00 -20.71
C LYS A 217 2.69 -47.70 -21.89
N THR A 218 2.62 -47.02 -23.03
CA THR A 218 1.94 -47.52 -24.26
C THR A 218 2.93 -47.84 -25.37
N GLY A 219 4.20 -47.42 -25.26
CA GLY A 219 5.26 -47.70 -26.20
C GLY A 219 6.65 -47.48 -25.58
N PRO A 220 7.77 -47.69 -26.32
CA PRO A 220 9.11 -47.58 -25.78
C PRO A 220 9.38 -46.25 -25.02
N ASP A 221 9.03 -45.15 -25.65
CA ASP A 221 9.22 -43.80 -25.10
C ASP A 221 7.91 -43.04 -25.00
N THR A 222 6.77 -43.76 -24.90
CA THR A 222 5.44 -43.21 -24.95
C THR A 222 4.63 -43.65 -23.72
N TRP A 223 4.04 -42.66 -23.04
CA TRP A 223 3.18 -42.84 -21.89
C TRP A 223 1.84 -42.14 -22.11
N ALA A 224 0.77 -42.82 -21.75
CA ALA A 224 -0.54 -42.20 -21.62
C ALA A 224 -0.76 -41.77 -20.17
N TYR A 225 -1.47 -40.65 -19.97
CA TYR A 225 -1.91 -40.23 -18.65
C TYR A 225 -3.39 -39.93 -18.63
N GLU A 226 -3.98 -40.10 -17.47
CA GLU A 226 -5.36 -39.70 -17.15
C GLU A 226 -5.39 -38.91 -15.86
N VAL A 227 -6.28 -37.91 -15.81
CA VAL A 227 -6.64 -37.16 -14.59
C VAL A 227 -8.06 -37.51 -14.23
N ALA A 228 -8.24 -38.25 -13.16
CA ALA A 228 -9.55 -38.66 -12.70
C ALA A 228 -9.93 -37.92 -11.42
N TYR A 229 -11.17 -37.41 -11.36
CA TYR A 229 -11.72 -36.87 -10.14
C TYR A 229 -12.10 -38.01 -9.18
N GLN A 230 -11.68 -37.89 -7.90
CA GLN A 230 -11.91 -38.93 -6.89
C GLN A 230 -13.05 -38.60 -5.92
N GLY A 231 -13.73 -37.48 -6.09
CA GLY A 231 -14.92 -37.12 -5.32
C GLY A 231 -16.21 -37.70 -5.93
N PRO A 232 -17.38 -37.28 -5.44
CA PRO A 232 -18.66 -37.65 -5.98
C PRO A 232 -18.79 -37.30 -7.48
N LEU A 233 -19.07 -38.28 -8.34
CA LEU A 233 -19.11 -38.04 -9.78
C LEU A 233 -20.26 -37.10 -10.18
N THR A 234 -21.26 -36.92 -9.32
CA THR A 234 -22.31 -35.91 -9.48
C THR A 234 -21.74 -34.49 -9.54
N ASP A 235 -20.60 -34.22 -8.87
CA ASP A 235 -19.98 -32.89 -8.84
C ASP A 235 -19.45 -32.47 -10.23
N ILE A 236 -19.15 -33.42 -11.09
CA ILE A 236 -18.66 -33.21 -12.46
C ILE A 236 -19.70 -33.61 -13.55
N GLY A 237 -20.98 -33.73 -13.17
CA GLY A 237 -22.04 -34.05 -14.10
C GLY A 237 -22.09 -35.51 -14.53
N GLY A 238 -21.49 -36.43 -13.78
CA GLY A 238 -21.56 -37.89 -13.96
C GLY A 238 -20.29 -38.55 -14.45
N ALA A 239 -20.32 -39.89 -14.51
CA ALA A 239 -19.20 -40.74 -14.88
C ALA A 239 -18.64 -40.49 -16.28
N GLY A 240 -19.45 -39.99 -17.21
CA GLY A 240 -19.04 -39.72 -18.59
C GLY A 240 -18.03 -38.56 -18.71
N ASN A 241 -17.90 -37.74 -17.65
CA ASN A 241 -16.91 -36.64 -17.57
C ASN A 241 -15.65 -37.03 -16.79
N ASN A 242 -15.47 -38.30 -16.44
CA ASN A 242 -14.33 -38.82 -15.75
C ASN A 242 -13.64 -39.91 -16.58
N PRO A 243 -12.37 -39.79 -17.00
CA PRO A 243 -11.40 -38.81 -16.57
C PRO A 243 -11.69 -37.40 -17.09
N VAL A 244 -11.37 -36.37 -16.25
CA VAL A 244 -11.53 -34.94 -16.60
C VAL A 244 -10.51 -34.49 -17.64
N ALA A 245 -9.38 -35.20 -17.73
CA ALA A 245 -8.37 -34.98 -18.77
C ALA A 245 -7.61 -36.27 -19.05
N ASN A 246 -7.14 -36.43 -20.28
CA ASN A 246 -6.23 -37.48 -20.72
C ASN A 246 -5.26 -36.94 -21.78
N GLY A 247 -4.19 -37.66 -22.02
CA GLY A 247 -3.22 -37.28 -23.04
C GLY A 247 -2.03 -38.22 -23.10
N THR A 248 -1.05 -37.87 -23.92
CA THR A 248 0.15 -38.67 -24.17
C THR A 248 1.39 -37.81 -23.89
N LEU A 249 2.39 -38.43 -23.25
CA LEU A 249 3.73 -37.90 -23.09
C LEU A 249 4.68 -38.75 -23.91
N THR A 250 5.58 -38.13 -24.64
CA THR A 250 6.73 -38.84 -25.28
C THR A 250 8.04 -38.29 -24.75
N PHE A 251 9.03 -39.15 -24.73
CA PHE A 251 10.36 -38.83 -24.21
C PHE A 251 11.42 -38.98 -25.28
N ASN A 252 12.50 -38.25 -25.18
CA ASN A 252 13.71 -38.42 -25.98
C ASN A 252 14.55 -39.58 -25.44
N ALA A 253 15.49 -40.04 -26.25
CA ALA A 253 16.42 -41.12 -25.85
C ALA A 253 17.28 -40.77 -24.62
N ASP A 254 17.42 -39.51 -24.29
CA ASP A 254 18.12 -39.02 -23.10
C ASP A 254 17.20 -38.93 -21.84
N GLY A 255 15.95 -39.38 -21.95
CA GLY A 255 14.97 -39.37 -20.88
C GLY A 255 14.28 -38.02 -20.63
N THR A 256 14.56 -37.01 -21.43
CA THR A 256 13.87 -35.70 -21.33
C THR A 256 12.53 -35.72 -22.02
N LEU A 257 11.58 -34.86 -21.59
CA LEU A 257 10.27 -34.72 -22.21
C LEU A 257 10.40 -34.23 -23.66
N ALA A 258 9.77 -34.91 -24.61
CA ALA A 258 9.69 -34.51 -26.03
C ALA A 258 8.34 -33.86 -26.36
N THR A 259 7.23 -34.50 -25.96
CA THR A 259 5.87 -33.94 -26.15
C THR A 259 5.05 -34.03 -24.85
N PRO A 260 4.17 -33.07 -24.62
CA PRO A 260 3.85 -31.89 -25.45
C PRO A 260 4.98 -30.88 -25.53
N VAL A 261 5.24 -30.35 -26.72
CA VAL A 261 6.35 -29.38 -26.95
C VAL A 261 6.15 -28.10 -26.11
N SER A 262 4.89 -27.73 -25.83
CA SER A 262 4.56 -26.65 -24.90
C SER A 262 4.99 -26.92 -23.45
N GLY A 263 5.27 -28.20 -23.12
CA GLY A 263 5.55 -28.63 -21.75
C GLY A 263 4.34 -28.64 -20.81
N PHE A 264 3.15 -28.32 -21.31
CA PHE A 264 1.92 -28.30 -20.53
C PHE A 264 0.70 -28.75 -21.32
N GLN A 265 -0.34 -29.14 -20.59
CA GLN A 265 -1.66 -29.47 -21.14
C GLN A 265 -2.73 -28.73 -20.33
N SER A 266 -3.58 -27.98 -21.03
CA SER A 266 -4.72 -27.28 -20.41
C SER A 266 -6.01 -28.04 -20.66
N PHE A 267 -6.87 -28.07 -19.66
CA PHE A 267 -8.21 -28.66 -19.72
C PHE A 267 -9.15 -27.91 -18.78
N THR A 268 -10.43 -28.20 -18.84
CA THR A 268 -11.43 -27.59 -17.96
C THR A 268 -12.10 -28.66 -17.13
N VAL A 269 -12.10 -28.51 -15.81
CA VAL A 269 -12.91 -29.38 -14.94
C VAL A 269 -14.36 -28.94 -15.05
N PRO A 270 -15.26 -29.83 -15.51
CA PRO A 270 -16.66 -29.47 -15.78
C PRO A 270 -17.48 -29.60 -14.50
N TRP A 271 -17.31 -28.69 -13.54
CA TRP A 271 -18.13 -28.70 -12.33
C TRP A 271 -19.61 -28.61 -12.67
N ASP A 272 -20.46 -29.46 -12.06
CA ASP A 272 -21.89 -29.43 -12.25
C ASP A 272 -22.48 -28.14 -11.64
N PRO A 273 -23.42 -27.46 -12.32
CA PRO A 273 -24.05 -26.23 -11.82
C PRO A 273 -24.72 -26.39 -10.44
N SER A 274 -25.14 -27.59 -10.05
CA SER A 274 -25.71 -27.88 -8.73
C SER A 274 -24.71 -27.66 -7.58
N THR A 275 -23.39 -27.69 -7.86
CA THR A 275 -22.34 -27.40 -6.88
C THR A 275 -22.19 -25.93 -6.62
N GLY A 276 -22.79 -25.03 -7.42
CA GLY A 276 -22.58 -23.59 -7.38
C GLY A 276 -21.22 -23.13 -7.91
N LEU A 277 -20.44 -24.03 -8.53
CA LEU A 277 -19.15 -23.76 -9.13
C LEU A 277 -19.29 -23.48 -10.63
N LEU A 278 -18.37 -22.66 -11.15
CA LEU A 278 -18.19 -22.50 -12.59
C LEU A 278 -17.14 -23.52 -13.09
N PRO A 279 -17.21 -23.91 -14.38
CA PRO A 279 -16.16 -24.72 -14.98
C PRO A 279 -14.78 -24.11 -14.74
N GLN A 280 -13.83 -24.92 -14.25
CA GLN A 280 -12.52 -24.45 -13.79
C GLN A 280 -11.45 -24.82 -14.82
N PRO A 281 -10.81 -23.84 -15.49
CA PRO A 281 -9.65 -24.09 -16.31
C PRO A 281 -8.46 -24.49 -15.45
N LEU A 282 -7.76 -25.55 -15.83
CA LEU A 282 -6.61 -26.10 -15.13
C LEU A 282 -5.52 -26.45 -16.15
N THR A 283 -4.27 -26.16 -15.83
CA THR A 283 -3.11 -26.45 -16.66
C THR A 283 -2.15 -27.35 -15.89
N LEU A 284 -1.90 -28.55 -16.44
CA LEU A 284 -0.84 -29.43 -15.98
C LEU A 284 0.47 -29.07 -16.69
N LYS A 285 1.49 -28.75 -15.93
CA LYS A 285 2.82 -28.44 -16.42
C LYS A 285 3.74 -29.64 -16.16
N PHE A 286 4.21 -30.26 -17.25
CA PHE A 286 5.09 -31.42 -17.21
C PHE A 286 6.57 -31.06 -17.29
N GLY A 287 6.90 -29.78 -17.47
CA GLY A 287 8.25 -29.27 -17.62
C GLY A 287 8.51 -28.68 -19.01
N THR A 288 9.71 -28.24 -19.26
CA THR A 288 10.10 -27.70 -20.58
C THR A 288 10.61 -28.84 -21.48
N ALA A 289 10.08 -28.93 -22.69
CA ALA A 289 10.53 -29.95 -23.65
C ALA A 289 12.06 -29.85 -23.91
N ASN A 290 12.71 -30.97 -24.07
CA ASN A 290 14.14 -31.14 -24.28
C ASN A 290 15.03 -30.65 -23.11
N LEU A 291 14.44 -30.48 -21.91
CA LEU A 291 15.16 -30.13 -20.68
C LEU A 291 14.77 -31.07 -19.53
N ALA A 292 15.71 -31.38 -18.65
CA ALA A 292 15.45 -32.17 -17.44
C ALA A 292 14.82 -31.31 -16.34
N SER A 293 13.63 -30.72 -16.62
CA SER A 293 13.00 -29.69 -15.74
C SER A 293 11.64 -30.09 -15.17
N GLY A 294 11.12 -31.27 -15.43
CA GLY A 294 9.80 -31.70 -15.01
C GLY A 294 9.64 -33.20 -14.93
N VAL A 295 8.73 -33.73 -15.74
CA VAL A 295 8.58 -35.20 -15.89
C VAL A 295 9.63 -35.72 -16.78
N SER A 296 10.27 -36.83 -16.37
CA SER A 296 11.38 -37.49 -17.07
C SER A 296 11.15 -38.98 -17.12
N GLN A 297 11.86 -39.68 -18.04
CA GLN A 297 11.83 -41.13 -18.16
C GLN A 297 13.26 -41.69 -17.99
N PHE A 298 13.61 -42.05 -16.76
CA PHE A 298 14.88 -42.75 -16.46
C PHE A 298 14.59 -44.12 -15.88
N ASP A 299 15.57 -45.03 -15.95
CA ASP A 299 15.44 -46.40 -15.42
C ASP A 299 15.64 -46.43 -13.88
N ALA A 300 14.90 -45.57 -13.18
CA ALA A 300 14.75 -45.57 -11.76
C ALA A 300 13.25 -45.71 -11.43
N SER A 301 12.91 -46.17 -10.23
CA SER A 301 11.51 -46.37 -9.82
C SER A 301 10.66 -45.13 -10.10
N SER A 302 9.45 -45.36 -10.62
CA SER A 302 8.49 -44.28 -10.84
C SER A 302 8.15 -43.61 -9.53
N GLN A 303 8.34 -42.31 -9.44
CA GLN A 303 8.02 -41.53 -8.24
C GLN A 303 7.68 -40.08 -8.59
N LEU A 304 6.77 -39.48 -7.80
CA LEU A 304 6.55 -38.04 -7.81
C LEU A 304 7.55 -37.35 -6.90
N THR A 305 8.38 -36.47 -7.46
CA THR A 305 9.34 -35.68 -6.68
C THR A 305 8.67 -34.44 -6.06
N SER A 306 7.82 -33.76 -6.83
CA SER A 306 7.01 -32.65 -6.34
C SER A 306 5.78 -32.42 -7.21
N ALA A 307 4.69 -31.97 -6.59
CA ALA A 307 3.53 -31.38 -7.25
C ALA A 307 3.25 -30.03 -6.60
N ASN A 308 3.52 -28.96 -7.34
CA ASN A 308 3.25 -27.59 -6.87
C ASN A 308 1.95 -27.11 -7.50
N ILE A 309 1.03 -26.68 -6.66
CA ILE A 309 -0.27 -26.10 -7.00
C ILE A 309 -0.28 -24.62 -6.63
N ASP A 310 -0.88 -23.79 -7.46
CA ASP A 310 -1.01 -22.35 -7.21
C ASP A 310 -2.34 -21.98 -6.50
N GLY A 311 -3.22 -22.95 -6.31
CA GLY A 311 -4.44 -22.78 -5.55
C GLY A 311 -4.22 -22.91 -4.04
N ALA A 312 -5.14 -22.33 -3.27
CA ALA A 312 -5.15 -22.45 -1.82
C ALA A 312 -6.57 -22.51 -1.26
N PRO A 313 -6.74 -23.19 -0.10
CA PRO A 313 -8.01 -23.23 0.60
C PRO A 313 -8.42 -21.82 1.03
N PHE A 314 -9.66 -21.71 1.49
CA PHE A 314 -10.12 -20.49 2.15
C PHE A 314 -9.17 -20.12 3.31
N GLY A 315 -8.68 -18.89 3.29
CA GLY A 315 -7.79 -18.38 4.32
C GLY A 315 -8.27 -17.06 4.89
N SER A 316 -7.94 -16.83 6.16
CA SER A 316 -8.20 -15.58 6.88
C SER A 316 -7.00 -14.64 6.77
N LEU A 317 -7.24 -13.34 6.82
CA LEU A 317 -6.18 -12.34 6.82
C LEU A 317 -5.28 -12.52 8.05
N SER A 318 -4.00 -12.79 7.83
CA SER A 318 -2.99 -12.94 8.88
C SER A 318 -2.28 -11.62 9.17
N SER A 319 -1.78 -10.94 8.13
CA SER A 319 -1.08 -9.67 8.27
C SER A 319 -1.19 -8.83 6.98
N VAL A 320 -0.86 -7.55 7.12
CA VAL A 320 -0.78 -6.62 6.00
C VAL A 320 0.57 -5.96 6.02
N SER A 321 1.20 -5.85 4.86
CA SER A 321 2.45 -5.11 4.65
C SER A 321 2.29 -4.09 3.54
N VAL A 322 3.12 -3.05 3.59
CA VAL A 322 3.17 -2.02 2.54
C VAL A 322 4.58 -1.99 1.99
N ASP A 323 4.73 -1.96 0.68
CA ASP A 323 6.04 -1.83 0.04
C ASP A 323 6.41 -0.36 -0.24
N ASP A 324 7.64 -0.12 -0.70
CA ASP A 324 8.18 1.19 -0.98
C ASP A 324 7.55 1.88 -2.22
N GLN A 325 6.79 1.13 -3.01
CA GLN A 325 5.99 1.61 -4.14
C GLN A 325 4.54 1.90 -3.74
N GLY A 326 4.18 1.63 -2.47
CA GLY A 326 2.84 1.84 -1.94
C GLY A 326 1.86 0.71 -2.18
N PHE A 327 2.30 -0.47 -2.62
CA PHE A 327 1.41 -1.62 -2.68
C PHE A 327 1.12 -2.14 -1.28
N VAL A 328 -0.15 -2.26 -0.98
CA VAL A 328 -0.65 -2.92 0.23
C VAL A 328 -0.87 -4.39 -0.11
N THR A 329 -0.06 -5.25 0.48
CA THR A 329 -0.10 -6.70 0.30
C THR A 329 -0.71 -7.35 1.53
N ALA A 330 -1.77 -8.10 1.33
CA ALA A 330 -2.39 -8.94 2.36
C ALA A 330 -1.75 -10.32 2.33
N LEU A 331 -1.27 -10.78 3.48
CA LEU A 331 -0.80 -12.14 3.69
C LEU A 331 -1.91 -12.91 4.43
N PHE A 332 -2.31 -14.06 3.86
CA PHE A 332 -3.32 -14.95 4.45
C PHE A 332 -2.66 -16.12 5.18
N ASP A 333 -3.38 -16.73 6.11
CA ASP A 333 -2.92 -17.92 6.89
C ASP A 333 -2.71 -19.16 6.02
N ASN A 334 -3.28 -19.18 4.81
CA ASN A 334 -3.05 -20.20 3.78
C ASN A 334 -1.76 -19.97 2.97
N GLY A 335 -0.95 -18.95 3.30
CA GLY A 335 0.32 -18.62 2.64
C GLY A 335 0.17 -17.81 1.34
N ILE A 336 -1.05 -17.40 0.97
CA ILE A 336 -1.27 -16.54 -0.21
C ILE A 336 -0.97 -15.09 0.13
N GLU A 337 -0.21 -14.46 -0.74
CA GLU A 337 0.03 -13.02 -0.76
C GLU A 337 -0.77 -12.38 -1.90
N LYS A 338 -1.56 -11.37 -1.59
CA LYS A 338 -2.36 -10.65 -2.57
C LYS A 338 -2.18 -9.14 -2.44
N ARG A 339 -1.78 -8.49 -3.53
CA ARG A 339 -1.81 -7.03 -3.63
C ARG A 339 -3.25 -6.57 -3.75
N VAL A 340 -3.71 -5.75 -2.82
CA VAL A 340 -5.13 -5.37 -2.68
C VAL A 340 -5.39 -3.90 -2.89
N TYR A 341 -4.46 -3.06 -2.46
CA TYR A 341 -4.53 -1.61 -2.65
C TYR A 341 -3.17 -1.07 -3.09
N LYS A 342 -3.20 0.13 -3.67
CA LYS A 342 -2.00 0.93 -3.93
C LYS A 342 -2.21 2.34 -3.39
N ILE A 343 -1.34 2.75 -2.48
CA ILE A 343 -1.38 4.07 -1.83
C ILE A 343 -0.78 5.09 -2.79
N PRO A 344 -1.54 6.12 -3.19
CA PRO A 344 -1.03 7.24 -3.96
C PRO A 344 -0.28 8.22 -3.08
N VAL A 345 0.55 9.02 -3.72
CA VAL A 345 1.21 10.17 -3.11
C VAL A 345 0.73 11.44 -3.83
N ALA A 346 0.22 12.40 -3.07
CA ALA A 346 -0.16 13.71 -3.58
C ALA A 346 1.02 14.67 -3.47
N THR A 347 1.36 15.36 -4.57
CA THR A 347 2.37 16.41 -4.62
C THR A 347 1.74 17.74 -5.00
N PHE A 348 2.33 18.85 -4.54
CA PHE A 348 1.86 20.20 -4.77
C PHE A 348 2.98 21.06 -5.35
N ALA A 349 2.62 22.05 -6.17
CA ALA A 349 3.57 23.01 -6.70
C ALA A 349 4.17 23.87 -5.57
N ASN A 350 3.34 24.27 -4.60
CA ASN A 350 3.75 25.00 -3.41
C ASN A 350 3.13 24.37 -2.16
N PRO A 351 3.78 23.35 -1.56
CA PRO A 351 3.24 22.65 -0.39
C PRO A 351 3.12 23.56 0.85
N ASP A 352 4.00 24.56 1.01
CA ASP A 352 4.01 25.44 2.17
C ASP A 352 2.83 26.43 2.21
N ALA A 353 2.06 26.53 1.09
CA ALA A 353 0.83 27.32 1.03
C ALA A 353 -0.45 26.50 1.29
N LEU A 354 -0.35 25.25 1.67
CA LEU A 354 -1.51 24.45 2.11
C LEU A 354 -2.10 25.02 3.42
N ALA A 355 -3.42 24.98 3.57
CA ALA A 355 -4.09 25.39 4.79
C ALA A 355 -4.07 24.26 5.83
N ALA A 356 -3.45 24.52 6.98
CA ALA A 356 -3.45 23.57 8.09
C ALA A 356 -4.83 23.45 8.74
N THR A 357 -5.21 22.24 9.11
CA THR A 357 -6.41 21.93 9.87
C THR A 357 -6.09 21.02 11.06
N THR A 358 -7.06 20.79 11.91
CA THR A 358 -6.90 19.95 13.10
C THR A 358 -6.43 18.54 12.71
N GLY A 359 -5.48 17.99 13.48
CA GLY A 359 -5.03 16.61 13.29
C GLY A 359 -3.88 16.43 12.29
N ASN A 360 -3.03 17.45 12.10
CA ASN A 360 -1.93 17.45 11.14
C ASN A 360 -2.36 17.12 9.72
N ALA A 361 -3.55 17.58 9.35
CA ALA A 361 -4.10 17.47 8.02
C ALA A 361 -4.11 18.84 7.33
N TYR A 362 -4.05 18.83 6.01
CA TYR A 362 -3.93 20.01 5.18
C TYR A 362 -5.01 20.02 4.11
N LEU A 363 -5.47 21.20 3.77
CA LEU A 363 -6.42 21.46 2.68
C LEU A 363 -5.72 22.24 1.57
N VAL A 364 -6.19 22.02 0.36
CA VAL A 364 -5.73 22.75 -0.83
C VAL A 364 -6.17 24.22 -0.73
N THR A 365 -5.29 25.10 -1.16
CA THR A 365 -5.58 26.53 -1.35
C THR A 365 -5.24 26.94 -2.79
N ASP A 366 -5.72 28.08 -3.23
CA ASP A 366 -5.38 28.60 -4.58
C ASP A 366 -3.87 28.80 -4.75
N ASN A 367 -3.15 29.14 -3.67
CA ASN A 367 -1.71 29.36 -3.68
C ASN A 367 -0.88 28.06 -3.61
N SER A 368 -1.45 26.94 -3.15
CA SER A 368 -0.77 25.64 -3.15
C SER A 368 -0.75 24.99 -4.52
N GLY A 369 -1.68 25.38 -5.40
CA GLY A 369 -1.97 24.70 -6.64
C GLY A 369 -2.78 23.41 -6.44
N THR A 370 -3.21 22.84 -7.57
CA THR A 370 -3.97 21.57 -7.56
C THR A 370 -3.08 20.38 -7.20
N PRO A 371 -3.61 19.37 -6.48
CA PRO A 371 -2.85 18.17 -6.16
C PRO A 371 -2.54 17.35 -7.42
N THR A 372 -1.29 16.95 -7.58
CA THR A 372 -0.89 15.94 -8.55
C THR A 372 -0.79 14.61 -7.85
N ILE A 373 -1.73 13.70 -8.15
CA ILE A 373 -1.82 12.37 -7.52
C ILE A 373 -1.08 11.37 -8.40
N THR A 374 0.01 10.82 -7.89
CA THR A 374 0.88 9.89 -8.61
C THR A 374 1.18 8.65 -7.77
N GLU A 375 1.76 7.65 -8.40
CA GLU A 375 2.32 6.50 -7.70
C GLU A 375 3.59 6.93 -6.95
N ALA A 376 3.88 6.30 -5.82
CA ALA A 376 5.14 6.51 -5.11
C ALA A 376 6.35 6.27 -6.03
N LYS A 377 7.41 7.04 -5.87
CA LYS A 377 8.63 7.04 -6.72
C LYS A 377 8.43 7.49 -8.17
N THR A 378 7.29 8.07 -8.52
CA THR A 378 7.02 8.56 -9.87
C THR A 378 6.67 10.05 -9.86
N GLY A 379 6.98 10.78 -10.95
CA GLY A 379 6.58 12.18 -11.11
C GLY A 379 7.10 13.14 -10.03
N GLY A 380 8.23 12.85 -9.40
CA GLY A 380 8.79 13.65 -8.31
C GLY A 380 8.20 13.34 -6.93
N ALA A 381 7.28 12.40 -6.83
CA ALA A 381 6.77 11.90 -5.56
C ALA A 381 7.82 11.07 -4.81
N GLY A 382 7.85 11.20 -3.50
CA GLY A 382 8.70 10.40 -2.61
C GLY A 382 8.35 8.93 -2.61
N SER A 383 9.14 8.13 -1.92
CA SER A 383 8.87 6.72 -1.64
C SER A 383 8.14 6.55 -0.32
N ILE A 384 7.37 5.48 -0.20
CA ILE A 384 6.78 5.07 1.07
C ILE A 384 7.80 4.20 1.82
N VAL A 385 7.99 4.49 3.09
CA VAL A 385 8.82 3.69 4.00
C VAL A 385 7.88 3.04 5.00
N SER A 386 7.76 1.72 4.91
CA SER A 386 6.94 0.92 5.82
C SER A 386 7.60 0.80 7.20
N ASN A 387 6.81 0.45 8.20
CA ASN A 387 7.25 0.27 9.58
C ASN A 387 8.03 1.49 10.11
N SER A 388 7.63 2.69 9.70
CA SER A 388 8.32 3.93 10.03
C SER A 388 7.34 5.09 10.17
N LEU A 389 7.67 6.04 11.03
CA LEU A 389 6.92 7.27 11.21
C LEU A 389 7.84 8.47 11.05
N GLU A 390 7.31 9.54 10.46
CA GLU A 390 8.01 10.81 10.38
C GLU A 390 7.90 11.57 11.72
N SER A 391 9.04 11.88 12.34
CA SER A 391 9.08 12.69 13.54
C SER A 391 8.73 14.14 13.27
N SER A 392 8.34 14.86 14.31
CA SER A 392 8.23 16.32 14.27
C SER A 392 9.50 16.95 13.73
N THR A 393 9.37 18.00 12.92
CA THR A 393 10.51 18.81 12.46
C THR A 393 10.96 19.83 13.49
N SER A 394 10.31 19.89 14.67
CA SER A 394 10.67 20.76 15.78
C SER A 394 11.96 20.29 16.45
N ASP A 395 12.84 21.23 16.77
CA ASP A 395 14.08 21.01 17.52
C ASP A 395 14.02 21.79 18.83
N LEU A 396 14.04 21.05 19.94
CA LEU A 396 13.87 21.63 21.27
C LEU A 396 14.89 22.70 21.60
N ALA A 397 16.17 22.49 21.25
CA ALA A 397 17.24 23.43 21.53
C ALA A 397 17.05 24.74 20.75
N ARG A 398 16.69 24.64 19.49
CA ARG A 398 16.38 25.76 18.59
C ARG A 398 15.17 26.55 19.11
N GLU A 399 14.09 25.85 19.45
CA GLU A 399 12.86 26.48 19.91
C GLU A 399 13.07 27.20 21.26
N PHE A 400 13.87 26.64 22.20
CA PHE A 400 14.20 27.34 23.41
C PHE A 400 15.09 28.60 23.17
N ALA A 401 16.04 28.53 22.24
CA ALA A 401 16.80 29.70 21.86
C ALA A 401 15.92 30.81 21.27
N ASN A 402 14.97 30.41 20.38
CA ASN A 402 13.95 31.31 19.80
C ASN A 402 13.08 31.92 20.90
N LEU A 403 12.63 31.11 21.85
CA LEU A 403 11.80 31.57 22.99
C LEU A 403 12.52 32.59 23.83
N ILE A 404 13.78 32.36 24.18
CA ILE A 404 14.59 33.31 24.99
C ILE A 404 14.82 34.63 24.24
N THR A 405 15.14 34.56 22.94
CA THR A 405 15.37 35.76 22.13
C THR A 405 14.10 36.58 21.95
N THR A 406 12.98 35.93 21.66
CA THR A 406 11.64 36.58 21.51
C THR A 406 11.17 37.16 22.84
N GLN A 407 11.41 36.47 23.96
CA GLN A 407 11.08 36.96 25.31
C GLN A 407 11.86 38.22 25.67
N ARG A 408 13.16 38.27 25.32
CA ARG A 408 13.98 39.45 25.47
C ARG A 408 13.49 40.62 24.60
N ALA A 409 13.13 40.34 23.34
CA ALA A 409 12.55 41.33 22.44
C ALA A 409 11.24 41.90 22.96
N TYR A 410 10.36 41.00 23.46
CA TYR A 410 9.10 41.40 24.11
C TYR A 410 9.36 42.35 25.31
N SER A 411 10.30 42.00 26.21
CA SER A 411 10.64 42.81 27.36
C SER A 411 11.23 44.17 26.95
N ALA A 412 12.01 44.22 25.87
CA ALA A 412 12.54 45.47 25.33
C ALA A 412 11.42 46.37 24.78
N ALA A 413 10.46 45.78 24.02
CA ALA A 413 9.32 46.51 23.51
C ALA A 413 8.44 47.06 24.62
N THR A 414 8.23 46.31 25.73
CA THR A 414 7.53 46.78 26.91
C THR A 414 8.17 48.01 27.52
N ARG A 415 9.53 48.03 27.61
CA ARG A 415 10.26 49.23 28.12
C ARG A 415 10.07 50.43 27.21
N ILE A 416 10.02 50.25 25.89
CA ILE A 416 9.76 51.38 24.97
C ILE A 416 8.40 51.98 25.25
N VAL A 417 7.35 51.14 25.43
CA VAL A 417 5.99 51.60 25.72
C VAL A 417 5.91 52.31 27.06
N THR A 418 6.51 51.75 28.13
CA THR A 418 6.51 52.39 29.46
C THR A 418 7.27 53.70 29.48
N THR A 419 8.42 53.80 28.79
CA THR A 419 9.19 55.04 28.67
C THR A 419 8.40 56.11 27.90
N ALA A 420 7.73 55.74 26.81
CA ALA A 420 6.89 56.64 26.03
C ALA A 420 5.69 57.16 26.87
N ASP A 421 5.07 56.29 27.68
CA ASP A 421 4.00 56.68 28.59
C ASP A 421 4.45 57.65 29.67
N GLN A 422 5.64 57.38 30.29
CA GLN A 422 6.25 58.31 31.28
C GLN A 422 6.54 59.68 30.66
N MET A 423 7.11 59.74 29.45
CA MET A 423 7.33 61.01 28.76
C MET A 423 6.05 61.75 28.42
N LEU A 424 4.94 61.04 28.11
CA LEU A 424 3.63 61.67 27.94
C LEU A 424 3.08 62.25 29.23
N GLN A 425 3.26 61.55 30.36
CA GLN A 425 2.82 62.04 31.67
C GLN A 425 3.61 63.29 32.09
N GLU A 426 4.93 63.32 31.89
CA GLU A 426 5.77 64.49 32.15
C GLU A 426 5.37 65.70 31.28
N LEU A 427 5.08 65.48 29.98
CA LEU A 427 4.58 66.53 29.11
C LEU A 427 3.21 67.07 29.52
N MET A 428 2.35 66.25 30.07
CA MET A 428 1.05 66.70 30.61
C MET A 428 1.20 67.51 31.90
N GLN A 429 2.20 67.19 32.74
CA GLN A 429 2.50 67.94 33.94
C GLN A 429 3.11 69.33 33.67
N ILE A 430 3.92 69.46 32.59
CA ILE A 430 4.51 70.74 32.19
C ILE A 430 3.49 71.71 31.63
N LYS A 431 2.33 71.20 31.16
CA LYS A 431 1.25 72.01 30.58
C LYS A 431 0.24 72.56 31.62
N GLN A 432 0.37 72.16 32.91
CA GLN A 432 -0.39 72.73 34.00
C GLN A 432 0.43 73.87 34.66
#